data_c6c09b590264c0be52415e20704624c3
#
_entry.id   c6c09b590264c0be52415e20704624c3
#
_cell.length_a   1.000
_cell.length_b   1.000
_cell.length_c   1.000
_cell.angle_alpha   90.00
_cell.angle_beta   90.00
_cell.angle_gamma   90.00
#
_symmetry.space_group_name_H-M   'P 1'
#
loop_
_entity.id
_entity.type
_entity.pdbx_description
1 polymer ?
#
loop_
_entity_poly.entity_id
_entity_poly.type
_entity_poly.pdbx_seq_one_letter_code
_entity_poly.pdbx_strand_id
1 'polypeptide(L)'
;MCAAVVGALGRQLRAGAGAGRRVMTQTLAEPMAWNQAPTLVTTLPNGVRVATKETFGETASLGVFLNAGIRDETKEGAGSAFMMEQLALSGTAKRPRAKLEAEVESIGATLDMSAGREQSSYTMSVMKGGVKQGMDILADLVTAPPVGNLTKEKEGILRGLDEKEVPTRAVIDDRLHAVAWRDYALGFSGVGPFDGIDTLTEAHLKAYVDANYTAENMVVAAAGPMKHADLVKLATDSLGGVKAGAPKPFDTKPYFCGAELIYRNDEMGPTAYLAVGWEAVPWKSPDAVTFMVMQALIGSYKKGEGLVPGTISGNRVVNAVANKMQVGCADEFESFLHFYRDTGMFGFYVACDEVAVGHAVGELMFGCNLMSHSVTDEEVERAKRDLKTAMFSAPTSAEAACAELGRQVLAYGRGVPAAEMMLRIEAVDAEEVKRVAWKYLSDAEVATTGLGPLHGMPQYYDLRRATNMHRY
;
A
#
# COMPACT_ATOMS: atom_id res chain seq x y z
N MET A 1 -14.92 -25.31 -19.74
CA MET A 1 -13.59 -25.12 -20.35
C MET A 1 -12.42 -25.13 -19.37
N CYS A 2 -12.61 -24.84 -18.06
CA CYS A 2 -11.51 -24.91 -17.08
C CYS A 2 -10.99 -26.31 -16.72
N ALA A 3 -11.78 -27.35 -16.85
CA ALA A 3 -11.37 -28.72 -16.51
C ALA A 3 -10.35 -29.34 -17.49
N ALA A 4 -10.28 -28.86 -18.73
CA ALA A 4 -9.39 -29.40 -19.75
C ALA A 4 -7.94 -28.87 -19.66
N VAL A 5 -7.73 -27.70 -19.08
CA VAL A 5 -6.40 -27.06 -18.95
C VAL A 5 -5.59 -27.69 -17.80
N VAL A 6 -6.27 -28.06 -16.72
CA VAL A 6 -5.62 -28.70 -15.56
C VAL A 6 -5.10 -30.12 -15.91
N GLY A 7 -5.80 -30.83 -16.81
CA GLY A 7 -5.40 -32.16 -17.27
C GLY A 7 -4.16 -32.19 -18.19
N ALA A 8 -3.86 -31.10 -18.87
CA ALA A 8 -2.73 -31.03 -19.79
C ALA A 8 -1.39 -30.69 -19.08
N LEU A 9 -1.42 -29.87 -18.06
CA LEU A 9 -0.23 -29.53 -17.24
C LEU A 9 0.25 -30.72 -16.39
N GLY A 10 -0.66 -31.56 -15.93
CA GLY A 10 -0.32 -32.75 -15.14
C GLY A 10 0.40 -33.86 -15.91
N ARG A 11 0.39 -33.86 -17.25
CA ARG A 11 1.05 -34.87 -18.08
C ARG A 11 2.47 -34.50 -18.55
N GLN A 12 2.82 -33.21 -18.58
CA GLN A 12 4.18 -32.80 -18.99
C GLN A 12 5.23 -32.90 -17.87
N LEU A 13 4.80 -32.98 -16.60
CA LEU A 13 5.72 -33.13 -15.46
C LEU A 13 6.15 -34.60 -15.17
N ARG A 14 5.70 -35.58 -15.96
CA ARG A 14 6.06 -36.98 -15.74
C ARG A 14 7.22 -37.55 -16.61
N ALA A 15 7.85 -36.74 -17.41
CA ALA A 15 8.88 -37.20 -18.37
C ALA A 15 10.30 -36.77 -18.01
N GLY A 16 10.70 -36.80 -16.76
CA GLY A 16 12.07 -36.45 -16.35
C GLY A 16 12.47 -37.00 -14.99
N ALA A 17 12.28 -38.32 -14.74
CA ALA A 17 12.72 -38.92 -13.49
C ALA A 17 13.91 -39.87 -13.77
N GLY A 18 15.12 -39.36 -13.55
CA GLY A 18 16.34 -40.12 -13.35
C GLY A 18 16.93 -39.88 -11.98
N ALA A 19 16.93 -40.94 -11.16
CA ALA A 19 17.74 -41.22 -9.97
C ALA A 19 17.62 -40.30 -8.72
N GLY A 20 16.91 -40.77 -7.70
CA GLY A 20 17.42 -40.73 -6.31
C GLY A 20 17.00 -39.56 -5.44
N ARG A 21 15.84 -38.95 -5.60
CA ARG A 21 15.22 -38.14 -4.56
C ARG A 21 13.84 -38.73 -4.19
N ARG A 22 13.67 -39.13 -2.92
CA ARG A 22 12.34 -39.33 -2.36
C ARG A 22 11.63 -37.97 -2.43
N VAL A 23 10.91 -37.73 -3.51
CA VAL A 23 9.89 -36.72 -3.54
C VAL A 23 8.82 -37.18 -2.56
N MET A 24 8.70 -36.50 -1.41
CA MET A 24 7.46 -36.55 -0.66
C MET A 24 6.40 -36.08 -1.65
N THR A 25 5.63 -37.01 -2.19
CA THR A 25 4.36 -36.71 -2.82
C THR A 25 3.46 -36.17 -1.72
N GLN A 26 3.55 -34.85 -1.46
CA GLN A 26 2.41 -34.16 -0.88
C GLN A 26 1.27 -34.41 -1.88
N THR A 27 0.30 -35.23 -1.46
CA THR A 27 -1.00 -35.25 -2.08
C THR A 27 -1.42 -33.78 -2.09
N LEU A 28 -1.42 -33.16 -3.28
CA LEU A 28 -2.04 -31.87 -3.49
C LEU A 28 -3.46 -32.04 -2.93
N ALA A 29 -3.72 -31.45 -1.79
CA ALA A 29 -5.07 -31.37 -1.25
C ALA A 29 -5.95 -30.91 -2.40
N GLU A 30 -7.08 -31.57 -2.62
CA GLU A 30 -8.04 -31.17 -3.64
C GLU A 30 -8.20 -29.65 -3.53
N PRO A 31 -8.18 -28.92 -4.67
CA PRO A 31 -8.27 -27.47 -4.63
C PRO A 31 -9.49 -27.13 -3.78
N MET A 32 -9.25 -26.60 -2.59
CA MET A 32 -10.31 -26.19 -1.67
C MET A 32 -11.23 -25.31 -2.48
N ALA A 33 -12.47 -25.75 -2.70
CA ALA A 33 -13.48 -24.95 -3.36
C ALA A 33 -13.70 -23.71 -2.46
N TRP A 34 -12.97 -22.64 -2.74
CA TRP A 34 -13.12 -21.37 -2.06
C TRP A 34 -14.52 -20.87 -2.38
N ASN A 35 -15.42 -21.03 -1.44
CA ASN A 35 -16.82 -20.62 -1.57
C ASN A 35 -16.92 -19.09 -1.42
N GLN A 36 -16.08 -18.37 -2.16
CA GLN A 36 -16.13 -16.91 -2.27
C GLN A 36 -16.91 -16.54 -3.51
N ALA A 37 -17.86 -15.63 -3.32
CA ALA A 37 -18.61 -15.07 -4.45
C ALA A 37 -17.63 -14.43 -5.46
N PRO A 38 -17.86 -14.64 -6.77
CA PRO A 38 -17.01 -14.06 -7.79
C PRO A 38 -17.10 -12.54 -7.76
N THR A 39 -15.97 -11.90 -7.97
CA THR A 39 -15.93 -10.45 -8.21
C THR A 39 -16.49 -10.15 -9.60
N LEU A 40 -17.54 -9.34 -9.65
CA LEU A 40 -18.13 -8.88 -10.90
C LEU A 40 -17.68 -7.44 -11.18
N VAL A 41 -17.27 -7.17 -12.41
CA VAL A 41 -16.85 -5.83 -12.85
C VAL A 41 -17.61 -5.47 -14.13
N THR A 42 -18.26 -4.31 -14.12
CA THR A 42 -18.95 -3.73 -15.29
C THR A 42 -18.49 -2.31 -15.52
N THR A 43 -18.21 -1.96 -16.76
CA THR A 43 -17.89 -0.57 -17.15
C THR A 43 -19.14 0.12 -17.66
N LEU A 44 -19.46 1.28 -17.09
CA LEU A 44 -20.57 2.12 -17.53
C LEU A 44 -20.25 2.81 -18.87
N PRO A 45 -21.26 3.29 -19.61
CA PRO A 45 -21.05 3.95 -20.89
C PRO A 45 -20.15 5.19 -20.85
N ASN A 46 -20.07 5.87 -19.68
CA ASN A 46 -19.20 7.02 -19.49
C ASN A 46 -17.75 6.67 -19.10
N GLY A 47 -17.43 5.37 -18.85
CA GLY A 47 -16.10 4.90 -18.47
C GLY A 47 -15.93 4.55 -17.01
N VAL A 48 -16.88 4.90 -16.11
CA VAL A 48 -16.83 4.50 -14.70
C VAL A 48 -16.90 2.97 -14.59
N ARG A 49 -16.01 2.37 -13.81
CA ARG A 49 -16.00 0.93 -13.54
C ARG A 49 -16.74 0.65 -12.24
N VAL A 50 -17.63 -0.32 -12.26
CA VAL A 50 -18.39 -0.77 -11.08
C VAL A 50 -18.00 -2.19 -10.74
N ALA A 51 -17.50 -2.40 -9.53
CA ALA A 51 -17.04 -3.70 -9.04
C ALA A 51 -17.81 -4.12 -7.80
N THR A 52 -18.18 -5.38 -7.70
CA THR A 52 -18.89 -5.92 -6.52
C THR A 52 -18.31 -7.24 -6.08
N LYS A 53 -18.30 -7.42 -4.76
CA LYS A 53 -18.06 -8.70 -4.10
C LYS A 53 -19.23 -8.98 -3.15
N GLU A 54 -20.08 -9.90 -3.52
CA GLU A 54 -21.22 -10.27 -2.68
C GLU A 54 -20.72 -11.04 -1.46
N THR A 55 -21.07 -10.57 -0.26
CA THR A 55 -20.73 -11.23 1.01
C THR A 55 -21.97 -11.34 1.86
N PHE A 56 -22.01 -12.33 2.75
CA PHE A 56 -23.09 -12.49 3.71
C PHE A 56 -22.95 -11.47 4.84
N GLY A 57 -24.07 -10.95 5.31
CA GLY A 57 -24.11 -10.00 6.44
C GLY A 57 -25.27 -9.02 6.31
N GLU A 58 -25.38 -8.10 7.26
CA GLU A 58 -26.36 -7.00 7.24
C GLU A 58 -25.69 -5.66 6.93
N THR A 59 -24.35 -5.61 6.97
CA THR A 59 -23.56 -4.42 6.66
C THR A 59 -23.03 -4.50 5.24
N ALA A 60 -23.05 -3.36 4.56
CA ALA A 60 -22.48 -3.18 3.24
C ALA A 60 -21.46 -2.03 3.28
N SER A 61 -20.36 -2.18 2.59
CA SER A 61 -19.42 -1.10 2.37
C SER A 61 -19.42 -0.70 0.89
N LEU A 62 -19.47 0.59 0.67
CA LEU A 62 -19.44 1.23 -0.64
C LEU A 62 -18.21 2.13 -0.70
N GLY A 63 -17.60 2.23 -1.87
CA GLY A 63 -16.49 3.18 -2.05
C GLY A 63 -16.40 3.69 -3.47
N VAL A 64 -16.02 4.96 -3.60
CA VAL A 64 -15.57 5.55 -4.85
C VAL A 64 -14.07 5.73 -4.76
N PHE A 65 -13.36 5.05 -5.63
CA PHE A 65 -11.91 5.04 -5.69
C PHE A 65 -11.46 5.80 -6.93
N LEU A 66 -10.55 6.73 -6.73
CA LEU A 66 -10.01 7.59 -7.77
C LEU A 66 -8.56 7.20 -8.07
N ASN A 67 -8.21 7.09 -9.33
CA ASN A 67 -6.83 6.99 -9.79
C ASN A 67 -6.18 8.38 -9.79
N ALA A 68 -6.15 9.01 -8.63
CA ALA A 68 -5.64 10.34 -8.38
C ALA A 68 -5.09 10.43 -6.97
N GLY A 69 -3.96 11.07 -6.80
CA GLY A 69 -3.29 11.24 -5.52
C GLY A 69 -2.26 12.35 -5.57
N ILE A 70 -1.35 12.35 -4.63
CA ILE A 70 -0.26 13.33 -4.50
C ILE A 70 0.59 13.37 -5.77
N ARG A 71 0.83 12.23 -6.39
CA ARG A 71 1.61 12.12 -7.62
C ARG A 71 1.02 12.88 -8.81
N ASP A 72 -0.28 13.15 -8.78
CA ASP A 72 -1.01 13.84 -9.84
C ASP A 72 -1.11 15.35 -9.57
N GLU A 73 -0.42 15.85 -8.57
CA GLU A 73 -0.33 17.27 -8.24
C GLU A 73 0.70 17.98 -9.10
N THR A 74 0.46 19.26 -9.33
CA THR A 74 1.47 20.17 -9.90
C THR A 74 2.32 20.76 -8.77
N LYS A 75 3.52 21.26 -9.08
CA LYS A 75 4.38 21.93 -8.08
C LYS A 75 3.68 23.11 -7.40
N GLU A 76 2.86 23.84 -8.14
CA GLU A 76 2.11 25.00 -7.63
C GLU A 76 0.89 24.60 -6.79
N GLY A 77 0.33 23.41 -7.09
CA GLY A 77 -0.82 22.82 -6.39
C GLY A 77 -0.44 21.72 -5.42
N ALA A 78 0.80 21.67 -4.94
CA ALA A 78 1.23 20.68 -3.97
C ALA A 78 0.40 20.75 -2.68
N GLY A 79 -0.09 19.59 -2.21
CA GLY A 79 -1.03 19.49 -1.09
C GLY A 79 -2.51 19.50 -1.48
N SER A 80 -2.83 19.56 -2.79
CA SER A 80 -4.23 19.54 -3.25
C SER A 80 -4.97 18.27 -2.89
N ALA A 81 -4.32 17.10 -3.01
CA ALA A 81 -4.94 15.81 -2.66
C ALA A 81 -5.27 15.75 -1.16
N PHE A 82 -4.33 16.14 -0.31
CA PHE A 82 -4.54 16.24 1.13
C PHE A 82 -5.67 17.21 1.48
N MET A 83 -5.68 18.40 0.88
CA MET A 83 -6.76 19.38 1.13
C MET A 83 -8.11 18.87 0.67
N MET A 84 -8.20 18.11 -0.43
CA MET A 84 -9.44 17.49 -0.86
C MET A 84 -9.96 16.46 0.14
N GLU A 85 -9.06 15.69 0.77
CA GLU A 85 -9.41 14.77 1.86
C GLU A 85 -10.01 15.54 3.05
N GLN A 86 -9.32 16.57 3.54
CA GLN A 86 -9.76 17.37 4.69
C GLN A 86 -11.07 18.13 4.43
N LEU A 87 -11.21 18.70 3.24
CA LEU A 87 -12.41 19.47 2.87
C LEU A 87 -13.64 18.61 2.64
N ALA A 88 -13.51 17.35 2.37
CA ALA A 88 -14.64 16.51 2.00
C ALA A 88 -15.74 16.46 3.08
N LEU A 89 -15.36 16.55 4.38
CA LEU A 89 -16.31 16.67 5.49
C LEU A 89 -16.87 18.09 5.69
N SER A 90 -16.36 19.08 4.99
CA SER A 90 -16.88 20.46 5.08
C SER A 90 -18.25 20.65 4.42
N GLY A 91 -18.72 19.61 3.70
CA GLY A 91 -19.99 19.58 2.98
C GLY A 91 -19.90 20.08 1.55
N THR A 92 -20.88 19.71 0.74
CA THR A 92 -21.01 20.07 -0.67
C THR A 92 -21.99 21.22 -0.89
N ALA A 93 -22.12 21.71 -2.10
CA ALA A 93 -23.13 22.73 -2.46
C ALA A 93 -24.58 22.27 -2.18
N LYS A 94 -24.86 20.97 -2.31
CA LYS A 94 -26.19 20.39 -2.02
C LYS A 94 -26.38 20.06 -0.55
N ARG A 95 -25.30 19.68 0.14
CA ARG A 95 -25.27 19.20 1.53
C ARG A 95 -24.27 20.03 2.33
N PRO A 96 -24.68 21.17 2.93
CA PRO A 96 -23.84 21.84 3.93
C PRO A 96 -23.45 20.88 5.04
N ARG A 97 -22.33 21.11 5.71
CA ARG A 97 -21.71 20.22 6.72
C ARG A 97 -22.73 19.62 7.69
N ALA A 98 -23.53 20.46 8.34
CA ALA A 98 -24.54 19.99 9.31
C ALA A 98 -25.60 19.05 8.70
N LYS A 99 -25.96 19.26 7.42
CA LYS A 99 -26.89 18.39 6.72
C LYS A 99 -26.22 17.07 6.34
N LEU A 100 -24.97 17.11 5.88
CA LEU A 100 -24.18 15.92 5.56
C LEU A 100 -24.02 15.03 6.79
N GLU A 101 -23.60 15.61 7.92
CA GLU A 101 -23.45 14.90 9.19
C GLU A 101 -24.78 14.28 9.64
N ALA A 102 -25.88 15.04 9.62
CA ALA A 102 -27.20 14.53 9.98
C ALA A 102 -27.70 13.41 9.06
N GLU A 103 -27.45 13.49 7.74
CA GLU A 103 -27.82 12.41 6.81
C GLU A 103 -26.98 11.15 7.06
N VAL A 104 -25.67 11.26 7.29
CA VAL A 104 -24.77 10.13 7.60
C VAL A 104 -25.19 9.49 8.93
N GLU A 105 -25.42 10.27 9.98
CA GLU A 105 -25.87 9.77 11.28
C GLU A 105 -27.24 9.09 11.19
N SER A 106 -28.18 9.64 10.41
CA SER A 106 -29.55 9.11 10.29
C SER A 106 -29.59 7.69 9.70
N ILE A 107 -28.62 7.33 8.87
CA ILE A 107 -28.49 5.98 8.29
C ILE A 107 -27.51 5.09 9.08
N GLY A 108 -26.93 5.62 10.17
CA GLY A 108 -25.94 4.90 10.97
C GLY A 108 -24.69 4.54 10.18
N ALA A 109 -24.27 5.41 9.24
CA ALA A 109 -23.12 5.18 8.39
C ALA A 109 -21.83 5.71 9.02
N THR A 110 -20.72 5.08 8.63
CA THR A 110 -19.37 5.61 8.85
C THR A 110 -18.82 6.05 7.50
N LEU A 111 -18.40 7.31 7.39
CA LEU A 111 -17.79 7.87 6.21
C LEU A 111 -16.29 8.05 6.46
N ASP A 112 -15.45 7.50 5.59
CA ASP A 112 -14.01 7.61 5.64
C ASP A 112 -13.44 8.07 4.31
N MET A 113 -12.38 8.86 4.36
CA MET A 113 -11.70 9.40 3.20
C MET A 113 -10.21 9.33 3.39
N SER A 114 -9.52 8.97 2.32
CA SER A 114 -8.07 8.85 2.33
C SER A 114 -7.48 9.27 0.99
N ALA A 115 -6.51 10.17 1.04
CA ALA A 115 -5.71 10.57 -0.11
C ALA A 115 -4.31 9.92 -0.02
N GLY A 116 -4.07 8.93 -0.85
CA GLY A 116 -2.77 8.29 -0.98
C GLY A 116 -1.89 8.95 -2.06
N ARG A 117 -0.73 8.36 -2.31
CA ARG A 117 0.22 8.88 -3.31
C ARG A 117 -0.31 8.77 -4.75
N GLU A 118 -1.01 7.70 -5.08
CA GLU A 118 -1.56 7.48 -6.44
C GLU A 118 -3.07 7.27 -6.48
N GLN A 119 -3.68 7.02 -5.33
CA GLN A 119 -5.10 6.69 -5.25
C GLN A 119 -5.73 7.45 -4.09
N SER A 120 -6.93 7.97 -4.33
CA SER A 120 -7.79 8.52 -3.28
C SER A 120 -9.06 7.68 -3.17
N SER A 121 -9.59 7.53 -1.98
CA SER A 121 -10.79 6.74 -1.72
C SER A 121 -11.77 7.51 -0.85
N TYR A 122 -13.04 7.38 -1.18
CA TYR A 122 -14.19 7.83 -0.40
C TYR A 122 -15.00 6.59 -0.08
N THR A 123 -14.99 6.14 1.16
CA THR A 123 -15.63 4.89 1.56
C THR A 123 -16.70 5.15 2.60
N MET A 124 -17.76 4.36 2.54
CA MET A 124 -18.87 4.45 3.47
C MET A 124 -19.34 3.04 3.85
N SER A 125 -19.42 2.78 5.15
CA SER A 125 -20.00 1.55 5.70
C SER A 125 -21.41 1.84 6.19
N VAL A 126 -22.39 1.07 5.69
CA VAL A 126 -23.82 1.28 5.96
C VAL A 126 -24.52 -0.07 6.21
N MET A 127 -25.70 -0.03 6.82
CA MET A 127 -26.62 -1.17 6.80
C MET A 127 -27.19 -1.32 5.39
N LYS A 128 -27.54 -2.56 4.98
CA LYS A 128 -28.08 -2.86 3.64
C LYS A 128 -29.23 -1.97 3.18
N GLY A 129 -30.05 -1.49 4.13
CA GLY A 129 -31.15 -0.55 3.83
C GLY A 129 -30.70 0.86 3.46
N GLY A 130 -29.50 1.28 3.87
CA GLY A 130 -28.92 2.60 3.62
C GLY A 130 -28.08 2.74 2.34
N VAL A 131 -27.86 1.65 1.60
CA VAL A 131 -26.99 1.60 0.42
C VAL A 131 -27.31 2.68 -0.61
N LYS A 132 -28.59 2.92 -0.91
CA LYS A 132 -29.01 3.95 -1.89
C LYS A 132 -28.63 5.36 -1.43
N GLN A 133 -28.89 5.69 -0.17
CA GLN A 133 -28.54 7.00 0.40
C GLN A 133 -27.02 7.16 0.48
N GLY A 134 -26.30 6.10 0.91
CA GLY A 134 -24.83 6.11 0.95
C GLY A 134 -24.23 6.37 -0.43
N MET A 135 -24.73 5.71 -1.48
CA MET A 135 -24.26 5.95 -2.85
C MET A 135 -24.53 7.38 -3.32
N ASP A 136 -25.69 7.95 -2.97
CA ASP A 136 -26.04 9.34 -3.33
C ASP A 136 -25.12 10.35 -2.61
N ILE A 137 -24.76 10.10 -1.36
CA ILE A 137 -23.81 10.92 -0.61
C ILE A 137 -22.41 10.85 -1.23
N LEU A 138 -21.91 9.64 -1.48
CA LEU A 138 -20.59 9.45 -2.10
C LEU A 138 -20.51 10.08 -3.51
N ALA A 139 -21.56 9.92 -4.31
CA ALA A 139 -21.63 10.53 -5.62
C ALA A 139 -21.60 12.06 -5.56
N ASP A 140 -22.30 12.66 -4.59
CA ASP A 140 -22.29 14.10 -4.40
C ASP A 140 -20.93 14.65 -4.00
N LEU A 141 -20.22 13.96 -3.10
CA LEU A 141 -18.85 14.32 -2.67
C LEU A 141 -17.87 14.34 -3.85
N VAL A 142 -18.02 13.39 -4.79
CA VAL A 142 -17.08 13.25 -5.92
C VAL A 142 -17.48 14.12 -7.11
N THR A 143 -18.79 14.32 -7.38
CA THR A 143 -19.27 15.12 -8.51
C THR A 143 -19.31 16.61 -8.24
N ALA A 144 -19.47 17.00 -6.99
CA ALA A 144 -19.54 18.40 -6.56
C ALA A 144 -18.64 18.65 -5.33
N PRO A 145 -17.33 18.38 -5.44
CA PRO A 145 -16.43 18.50 -4.32
C PRO A 145 -16.37 19.92 -3.76
N PRO A 146 -16.15 20.09 -2.44
CA PRO A 146 -16.31 21.35 -1.73
C PRO A 146 -15.12 22.31 -1.87
N VAL A 147 -14.63 22.51 -3.07
CA VAL A 147 -13.48 23.37 -3.38
C VAL A 147 -13.67 24.80 -2.85
N GLY A 148 -14.86 25.36 -2.93
CA GLY A 148 -15.17 26.71 -2.46
C GLY A 148 -15.14 26.88 -0.93
N ASN A 149 -14.98 25.82 -0.16
CA ASN A 149 -14.87 25.89 1.28
C ASN A 149 -13.41 26.10 1.76
N LEU A 150 -12.44 26.05 0.85
CA LEU A 150 -11.01 26.16 1.20
C LEU A 150 -10.72 27.38 2.08
N THR A 151 -11.13 28.56 1.67
CA THR A 151 -10.85 29.82 2.38
C THR A 151 -11.41 29.86 3.81
N LYS A 152 -12.52 29.14 4.06
CA LYS A 152 -13.16 29.08 5.36
C LYS A 152 -12.52 28.07 6.29
N GLU A 153 -12.13 26.92 5.76
CA GLU A 153 -11.66 25.76 6.53
C GLU A 153 -10.14 25.74 6.69
N LYS A 154 -9.39 26.45 5.84
CA LYS A 154 -7.94 26.41 5.75
C LYS A 154 -7.24 26.66 7.09
N GLU A 155 -7.61 27.71 7.80
CA GLU A 155 -7.01 28.04 9.11
C GLU A 155 -7.29 26.95 10.16
N GLY A 156 -8.50 26.39 10.14
CA GLY A 156 -8.88 25.28 11.02
C GLY A 156 -8.08 24.01 10.74
N ILE A 157 -7.87 23.68 9.45
CA ILE A 157 -7.08 22.53 9.01
C ILE A 157 -5.62 22.72 9.42
N LEU A 158 -5.04 23.89 9.15
CA LEU A 158 -3.64 24.17 9.53
C LEU A 158 -3.44 24.07 11.04
N ARG A 159 -4.36 24.65 11.83
CA ARG A 159 -4.30 24.52 13.30
C ARG A 159 -4.42 23.07 13.75
N GLY A 160 -5.33 22.29 13.14
CA GLY A 160 -5.47 20.87 13.43
C GLY A 160 -4.22 20.05 13.06
N LEU A 161 -3.46 20.46 12.04
CA LEU A 161 -2.18 19.85 11.71
C LEU A 161 -1.10 20.17 12.73
N ASP A 162 -1.03 21.42 13.22
CA ASP A 162 -0.08 21.83 14.25
C ASP A 162 -0.34 21.13 15.60
N GLU A 163 -1.62 20.90 15.92
CA GLU A 163 -2.04 20.21 17.15
C GLU A 163 -1.93 18.67 17.04
N LYS A 164 -1.91 18.13 15.83
CA LYS A 164 -1.88 16.68 15.59
C LYS A 164 -0.43 16.17 15.65
N GLU A 165 -0.16 15.33 16.63
CA GLU A 165 1.09 14.58 16.64
C GLU A 165 1.12 13.60 15.47
N VAL A 166 1.97 13.89 14.48
CA VAL A 166 2.14 13.00 13.32
C VAL A 166 2.98 11.80 13.75
N PRO A 167 2.51 10.56 13.53
CA PRO A 167 3.29 9.39 13.87
C PRO A 167 4.68 9.43 13.20
N THR A 168 5.74 9.24 13.98
CA THR A 168 7.13 9.30 13.50
C THR A 168 7.35 8.39 12.29
N ARG A 169 6.70 7.22 12.27
CA ARG A 169 6.69 6.28 11.14
C ARG A 169 6.22 6.94 9.84
N ALA A 170 5.13 7.70 9.89
CA ALA A 170 4.59 8.39 8.71
C ALA A 170 5.55 9.50 8.21
N VAL A 171 6.17 10.23 9.14
CA VAL A 171 7.19 11.24 8.80
C VAL A 171 8.40 10.62 8.12
N ILE A 172 8.88 9.48 8.62
CA ILE A 172 10.00 8.75 8.06
C ILE A 172 9.67 8.22 6.66
N ASP A 173 8.48 7.61 6.48
CA ASP A 173 8.02 7.12 5.18
C ASP A 173 7.92 8.26 4.15
N ASP A 174 7.39 9.39 4.54
CA ASP A 174 7.23 10.58 3.70
C ASP A 174 8.60 11.14 3.28
N ARG A 175 9.53 11.28 4.22
CA ARG A 175 10.91 11.72 3.94
C ARG A 175 11.66 10.74 3.05
N LEU A 176 11.45 9.43 3.24
CA LEU A 176 12.07 8.41 2.41
C LEU A 176 11.62 8.55 0.95
N HIS A 177 10.34 8.82 0.71
CA HIS A 177 9.83 9.08 -0.63
C HIS A 177 10.41 10.36 -1.23
N ALA A 178 10.53 11.42 -0.44
CA ALA A 178 11.14 12.68 -0.88
C ALA A 178 12.62 12.51 -1.28
N VAL A 179 13.34 11.60 -0.62
CA VAL A 179 14.71 11.26 -0.96
C VAL A 179 14.79 10.39 -2.20
N ALA A 180 13.95 9.35 -2.26
CA ALA A 180 13.97 8.35 -3.33
C ALA A 180 13.58 8.93 -4.68
N TRP A 181 12.63 9.85 -4.71
CA TRP A 181 12.11 10.47 -5.95
C TRP A 181 12.17 11.98 -5.91
N ARG A 182 13.37 12.49 -5.68
CA ARG A 182 13.65 13.93 -5.69
C ARG A 182 13.20 14.54 -7.02
N ASP A 183 12.54 15.69 -6.96
CA ASP A 183 12.01 16.44 -8.11
C ASP A 183 10.82 15.81 -8.87
N TYR A 184 10.36 14.64 -8.47
CA TYR A 184 9.15 14.03 -9.00
C TYR A 184 7.99 14.16 -8.01
N ALA A 185 6.76 14.25 -8.55
CA ALA A 185 5.57 14.36 -7.70
C ALA A 185 5.35 13.16 -6.77
N LEU A 186 5.90 11.98 -7.10
CA LEU A 186 5.87 10.82 -6.21
C LEU A 186 6.64 11.04 -4.89
N GLY A 187 7.63 11.93 -4.91
CA GLY A 187 8.40 12.34 -3.73
C GLY A 187 7.78 13.51 -2.96
N PHE A 188 6.66 14.07 -3.38
CA PHE A 188 6.00 15.14 -2.63
C PHE A 188 5.47 14.60 -1.30
N SER A 189 5.46 15.48 -0.28
CA SER A 189 4.96 15.13 1.04
C SER A 189 3.46 14.78 1.00
N GLY A 190 3.05 13.77 1.77
CA GLY A 190 1.65 13.38 1.92
C GLY A 190 0.82 14.38 2.70
N VAL A 191 1.47 15.19 3.52
CA VAL A 191 0.84 16.28 4.28
C VAL A 191 1.03 17.62 3.53
N GLY A 192 1.88 17.64 2.51
CA GLY A 192 2.37 18.84 1.84
C GLY A 192 3.39 19.59 2.71
N PRO A 193 4.32 20.34 2.14
CA PRO A 193 5.06 21.32 2.91
C PRO A 193 4.05 22.35 3.46
N PHE A 194 4.18 22.75 4.71
CA PHE A 194 3.31 23.76 5.32
C PHE A 194 3.21 25.02 4.47
N ASP A 195 4.33 25.48 3.91
CA ASP A 195 4.40 26.60 2.98
C ASP A 195 3.56 26.37 1.71
N GLY A 196 3.49 25.12 1.20
CA GLY A 196 2.69 24.76 0.04
C GLY A 196 1.18 24.84 0.31
N ILE A 197 0.74 24.41 1.49
CA ILE A 197 -0.68 24.51 1.89
C ILE A 197 -1.08 25.98 2.04
N ASP A 198 -0.23 26.83 2.57
CA ASP A 198 -0.50 28.27 2.72
C ASP A 198 -0.69 29.00 1.38
N THR A 199 0.00 28.58 0.35
CA THR A 199 -0.11 29.15 -1.00
C THR A 199 -1.25 28.56 -1.83
N LEU A 200 -1.88 27.46 -1.39
CA LEU A 200 -2.98 26.80 -2.08
C LEU A 200 -4.20 27.74 -2.21
N THR A 201 -4.77 27.78 -3.41
CA THR A 201 -5.95 28.56 -3.76
C THR A 201 -7.07 27.65 -4.28
N GLU A 202 -8.30 28.14 -4.26
CA GLU A 202 -9.45 27.42 -4.82
C GLU A 202 -9.25 27.11 -6.32
N ALA A 203 -8.49 27.94 -7.05
CA ALA A 203 -8.18 27.71 -8.44
C ALA A 203 -7.28 26.48 -8.63
N HIS A 204 -6.29 26.27 -7.73
CA HIS A 204 -5.42 25.08 -7.76
C HIS A 204 -6.23 23.80 -7.49
N LEU A 205 -7.11 23.82 -6.47
CA LEU A 205 -7.98 22.68 -6.16
C LEU A 205 -8.94 22.37 -7.32
N LYS A 206 -9.53 23.41 -7.94
CA LYS A 206 -10.40 23.22 -9.07
C LYS A 206 -9.66 22.61 -10.27
N ALA A 207 -8.46 23.08 -10.57
CA ALA A 207 -7.63 22.52 -11.62
C ALA A 207 -7.29 21.04 -11.36
N TYR A 208 -6.96 20.70 -10.09
CA TYR A 208 -6.72 19.33 -9.68
C TYR A 208 -7.96 18.44 -9.86
N VAL A 209 -9.13 18.91 -9.45
CA VAL A 209 -10.40 18.18 -9.60
C VAL A 209 -10.75 18.01 -11.08
N ASP A 210 -10.69 19.08 -11.88
CA ASP A 210 -11.04 19.04 -13.30
C ASP A 210 -10.15 18.08 -14.09
N ALA A 211 -8.88 17.94 -13.69
CA ALA A 211 -7.93 17.04 -14.33
C ALA A 211 -8.10 15.57 -13.90
N ASN A 212 -8.46 15.33 -12.63
CA ASN A 212 -8.35 14.00 -12.03
C ASN A 212 -9.69 13.30 -11.77
N TYR A 213 -10.78 14.04 -11.51
CA TYR A 213 -12.09 13.48 -11.15
C TYR A 213 -12.91 13.19 -12.42
N THR A 214 -12.38 12.33 -13.26
CA THR A 214 -12.99 11.93 -14.52
C THR A 214 -13.47 10.47 -14.44
N ALA A 215 -14.47 10.14 -15.27
CA ALA A 215 -15.13 8.84 -15.21
C ALA A 215 -14.18 7.65 -15.42
N GLU A 216 -13.19 7.77 -16.30
CA GLU A 216 -12.20 6.70 -16.54
C GLU A 216 -11.25 6.47 -15.37
N ASN A 217 -11.04 7.50 -14.54
CA ASN A 217 -10.21 7.42 -13.33
C ASN A 217 -11.00 6.92 -12.11
N MET A 218 -12.31 6.65 -12.26
CA MET A 218 -13.19 6.25 -11.16
C MET A 218 -13.50 4.76 -11.16
N VAL A 219 -13.50 4.18 -9.97
CA VAL A 219 -14.02 2.86 -9.68
C VAL A 219 -15.00 2.95 -8.52
N VAL A 220 -16.21 2.49 -8.73
CA VAL A 220 -17.17 2.25 -7.65
C VAL A 220 -16.98 0.80 -7.20
N ALA A 221 -16.56 0.59 -5.98
CA ALA A 221 -16.48 -0.75 -5.41
C ALA A 221 -17.51 -0.93 -4.30
N ALA A 222 -18.03 -2.14 -4.17
CA ALA A 222 -18.89 -2.48 -3.06
C ALA A 222 -18.68 -3.92 -2.60
N ALA A 223 -18.72 -4.11 -1.28
CA ALA A 223 -18.71 -5.41 -0.65
C ALA A 223 -19.88 -5.50 0.35
N GLY A 224 -20.63 -6.58 0.31
CA GLY A 224 -21.79 -6.74 1.20
C GLY A 224 -22.94 -7.53 0.57
N PRO A 225 -24.08 -7.60 1.25
CA PRO A 225 -25.27 -8.35 0.81
C PRO A 225 -26.06 -7.56 -0.24
N MET A 226 -25.44 -7.22 -1.36
CA MET A 226 -26.08 -6.51 -2.46
C MET A 226 -25.80 -7.17 -3.81
N LYS A 227 -26.76 -7.07 -4.71
CA LYS A 227 -26.62 -7.60 -6.07
C LYS A 227 -25.86 -6.61 -6.96
N HIS A 228 -25.01 -7.15 -7.82
CA HIS A 228 -24.24 -6.35 -8.77
C HIS A 228 -25.12 -5.45 -9.65
N ALA A 229 -26.25 -5.98 -10.18
CA ALA A 229 -27.16 -5.24 -11.04
C ALA A 229 -27.78 -4.01 -10.36
N ASP A 230 -28.03 -4.09 -9.04
CA ASP A 230 -28.62 -2.98 -8.29
C ASP A 230 -27.59 -1.86 -8.11
N LEU A 231 -26.33 -2.24 -7.78
CA LEU A 231 -25.25 -1.24 -7.69
C LEU A 231 -24.97 -0.57 -9.05
N VAL A 232 -24.96 -1.34 -10.13
CA VAL A 232 -24.77 -0.78 -11.50
C VAL A 232 -25.84 0.26 -11.82
N LYS A 233 -27.11 0.01 -11.46
CA LYS A 233 -28.18 1.00 -11.63
C LYS A 233 -27.94 2.25 -10.79
N LEU A 234 -27.66 2.08 -9.50
CA LEU A 234 -27.38 3.20 -8.59
C LEU A 234 -26.20 4.05 -9.07
N ALA A 235 -25.11 3.40 -9.49
CA ALA A 235 -23.95 4.09 -10.03
C ALA A 235 -24.26 4.81 -11.36
N THR A 236 -25.09 4.21 -12.22
CA THR A 236 -25.52 4.85 -13.48
C THR A 236 -26.35 6.10 -13.20
N ASP A 237 -27.29 6.01 -12.25
CA ASP A 237 -28.17 7.13 -11.90
C ASP A 237 -27.39 8.28 -11.21
N SER A 238 -26.40 7.95 -10.39
CA SER A 238 -25.67 8.93 -9.57
C SER A 238 -24.43 9.50 -10.28
N LEU A 239 -23.69 8.68 -11.03
CA LEU A 239 -22.40 9.05 -11.65
C LEU A 239 -22.45 9.08 -13.19
N GLY A 240 -23.59 8.78 -13.81
CA GLY A 240 -23.74 8.79 -15.27
C GLY A 240 -23.42 10.12 -15.93
N GLY A 241 -23.57 11.23 -15.21
CA GLY A 241 -23.25 12.58 -15.66
C GLY A 241 -21.78 13.00 -15.48
N VAL A 242 -20.93 12.15 -14.90
CA VAL A 242 -19.51 12.48 -14.74
C VAL A 242 -18.84 12.56 -16.10
N LYS A 243 -18.04 13.61 -16.29
CA LYS A 243 -17.32 13.86 -17.55
C LYS A 243 -16.37 12.70 -17.85
N ALA A 244 -16.48 12.16 -19.08
CA ALA A 244 -15.50 11.22 -19.59
C ALA A 244 -14.11 11.89 -19.62
N GLY A 245 -13.09 11.16 -19.25
CA GLY A 245 -11.69 11.60 -19.28
C GLY A 245 -10.89 10.81 -20.30
N ALA A 246 -9.62 11.13 -20.45
CA ALA A 246 -8.66 10.26 -21.09
C ALA A 246 -7.91 9.46 -20.01
N PRO A 247 -7.51 8.22 -20.32
CA PRO A 247 -6.57 7.49 -19.44
C PRO A 247 -5.34 8.35 -19.20
N LYS A 248 -4.88 8.43 -17.96
CA LYS A 248 -3.66 9.19 -17.66
C LYS A 248 -2.50 8.58 -18.43
N PRO A 249 -1.75 9.40 -19.20
CA PRO A 249 -0.55 8.92 -19.83
C PRO A 249 0.43 8.47 -18.75
N PHE A 250 1.13 7.37 -18.98
CA PHE A 250 2.32 7.03 -18.23
C PHE A 250 3.42 7.94 -18.76
N ASP A 251 3.54 9.12 -18.18
CA ASP A 251 4.69 9.97 -18.42
C ASP A 251 5.96 9.27 -17.91
N THR A 252 7.09 9.84 -18.09
CA THR A 252 8.39 9.24 -17.77
C THR A 252 8.41 8.58 -16.40
N LYS A 253 8.86 7.31 -16.34
CA LYS A 253 9.14 6.60 -15.08
C LYS A 253 10.01 7.50 -14.18
N PRO A 254 9.64 7.76 -12.92
CA PRO A 254 10.44 8.58 -12.04
C PRO A 254 11.79 7.90 -11.78
N TYR A 255 12.85 8.67 -11.84
CA TYR A 255 14.18 8.16 -11.54
C TYR A 255 14.34 7.99 -10.03
N PHE A 256 14.76 6.79 -9.62
CA PHE A 256 15.08 6.50 -8.23
C PHE A 256 16.47 7.05 -7.89
N CYS A 257 16.51 7.96 -6.94
CA CYS A 257 17.75 8.58 -6.49
C CYS A 257 18.33 7.81 -5.29
N GLY A 258 19.59 7.41 -5.41
CA GLY A 258 20.37 7.00 -4.26
C GLY A 258 20.84 8.23 -3.48
N ALA A 259 20.21 8.51 -2.35
CA ALA A 259 20.51 9.69 -1.54
C ALA A 259 20.16 9.45 -0.06
N GLU A 260 20.62 10.36 0.80
CA GLU A 260 20.29 10.35 2.23
C GLU A 260 19.69 11.70 2.66
N LEU A 261 18.75 11.65 3.62
CA LEU A 261 18.21 12.80 4.34
C LEU A 261 18.19 12.49 5.83
N ILE A 262 19.17 12.99 6.54
CA ILE A 262 19.35 12.74 7.96
C ILE A 262 19.02 14.02 8.72
N TYR A 263 18.04 13.92 9.63
CA TYR A 263 17.72 14.98 10.56
C TYR A 263 18.10 14.55 11.98
N ARG A 264 19.31 14.93 12.39
CA ARG A 264 19.80 14.64 13.72
C ARG A 264 19.24 15.62 14.73
N ASN A 265 18.57 15.11 15.73
CA ASN A 265 18.08 15.87 16.88
C ASN A 265 18.24 15.04 18.15
N ASP A 266 19.23 15.39 18.94
CA ASP A 266 19.60 14.69 20.16
C ASP A 266 18.61 14.99 21.32
N GLU A 267 17.75 16.01 21.18
CA GLU A 267 16.73 16.38 22.16
C GLU A 267 15.45 15.55 22.07
N MET A 268 15.28 14.74 20.99
CA MET A 268 14.10 13.89 20.81
C MET A 268 14.05 12.67 21.74
N GLY A 269 15.02 12.51 22.61
CA GLY A 269 15.14 11.34 23.49
C GLY A 269 16.08 10.26 22.92
N PRO A 270 16.18 9.08 23.54
CA PRO A 270 17.20 8.10 23.21
C PRO A 270 16.89 7.29 21.94
N THR A 271 15.65 7.36 21.41
CA THR A 271 15.23 6.52 20.30
C THR A 271 15.53 7.19 18.97
N ALA A 272 16.28 6.48 18.14
CA ALA A 272 16.56 6.83 16.75
C ALA A 272 15.58 6.11 15.81
N TYR A 273 15.09 6.82 14.82
CA TYR A 273 14.17 6.31 13.80
C TYR A 273 14.80 6.44 12.43
N LEU A 274 14.79 5.37 11.67
CA LEU A 274 15.39 5.39 10.34
C LEU A 274 14.69 4.42 9.39
N ALA A 275 14.85 4.67 8.08
CA ALA A 275 14.42 3.77 7.04
C ALA A 275 15.43 3.72 5.90
N VAL A 276 15.52 2.54 5.30
CA VAL A 276 16.33 2.29 4.10
C VAL A 276 15.44 1.64 3.06
N GLY A 277 15.50 2.13 1.81
CA GLY A 277 14.68 1.62 0.72
C GLY A 277 15.47 1.42 -0.56
N TRP A 278 15.06 0.43 -1.35
CA TRP A 278 15.51 0.12 -2.69
C TRP A 278 14.40 0.34 -3.70
N GLU A 279 14.76 0.61 -4.94
CA GLU A 279 13.78 0.59 -6.01
C GLU A 279 13.22 -0.82 -6.19
N ALA A 280 11.90 -0.95 -6.16
CA ALA A 280 11.17 -2.18 -6.44
C ALA A 280 10.44 -2.08 -7.79
N VAL A 281 9.43 -2.90 -7.97
CA VAL A 281 8.72 -3.10 -9.23
C VAL A 281 7.30 -2.53 -9.17
N PRO A 282 6.70 -2.20 -10.32
CA PRO A 282 5.30 -1.78 -10.36
C PRO A 282 4.32 -2.93 -10.07
N TRP A 283 3.06 -2.57 -9.78
CA TRP A 283 1.96 -3.50 -9.50
C TRP A 283 1.81 -4.65 -10.50
N LYS A 284 2.05 -4.39 -11.79
CA LYS A 284 1.82 -5.35 -12.88
C LYS A 284 3.05 -6.21 -13.21
N SER A 285 4.15 -6.01 -12.49
CA SER A 285 5.36 -6.79 -12.72
C SER A 285 5.17 -8.28 -12.36
N PRO A 286 5.73 -9.21 -13.11
CA PRO A 286 5.78 -10.61 -12.72
C PRO A 286 6.55 -10.83 -11.41
N ASP A 287 7.55 -9.99 -11.11
CA ASP A 287 8.38 -10.06 -9.91
C ASP A 287 7.65 -9.52 -8.65
N ALA A 288 6.44 -8.92 -8.78
CA ALA A 288 5.74 -8.29 -7.66
C ALA A 288 5.42 -9.28 -6.52
N VAL A 289 4.96 -10.48 -6.85
CA VAL A 289 4.64 -11.50 -5.84
C VAL A 289 5.90 -12.00 -5.13
N THR A 290 7.02 -12.07 -5.84
CA THR A 290 8.32 -12.43 -5.25
C THR A 290 8.75 -11.38 -4.23
N PHE A 291 8.55 -10.08 -4.50
CA PHE A 291 8.79 -9.02 -3.52
C PHE A 291 7.90 -9.14 -2.28
N MET A 292 6.63 -9.56 -2.41
CA MET A 292 5.77 -9.83 -1.26
C MET A 292 6.33 -10.97 -0.39
N VAL A 293 6.86 -12.01 -1.01
CA VAL A 293 7.53 -13.12 -0.29
C VAL A 293 8.83 -12.62 0.36
N MET A 294 9.61 -11.78 -0.32
CA MET A 294 10.83 -11.16 0.24
C MET A 294 10.51 -10.28 1.45
N GLN A 295 9.41 -9.52 1.42
CA GLN A 295 8.93 -8.75 2.56
C GLN A 295 8.63 -9.68 3.76
N ALA A 296 7.94 -10.78 3.53
CA ALA A 296 7.64 -11.77 4.57
C ALA A 296 8.90 -12.52 5.07
N LEU A 297 9.94 -12.64 4.24
CA LEU A 297 11.24 -13.20 4.64
C LEU A 297 11.97 -12.30 5.64
N ILE A 298 12.00 -11.00 5.42
CA ILE A 298 12.54 -10.02 6.37
C ILE A 298 11.62 -9.96 7.60
N GLY A 299 10.31 -9.80 7.37
CA GLY A 299 9.29 -9.78 8.41
C GLY A 299 9.26 -8.48 9.20
N SER A 300 8.80 -8.59 10.44
CA SER A 300 8.71 -7.50 11.40
C SER A 300 9.03 -8.00 12.81
N TYR A 301 9.46 -7.10 13.68
CA TYR A 301 9.72 -7.38 15.09
C TYR A 301 9.36 -6.15 15.91
N LYS A 302 8.75 -6.39 17.07
CA LYS A 302 8.52 -5.37 18.09
C LYS A 302 8.79 -5.95 19.45
N LYS A 303 9.62 -5.27 20.20
CA LYS A 303 10.03 -5.68 21.54
C LYS A 303 8.82 -5.67 22.47
N GLY A 304 8.64 -6.78 23.20
CA GLY A 304 7.47 -6.96 24.06
C GLY A 304 6.23 -7.53 23.38
N GLU A 305 6.19 -7.62 22.05
CA GLU A 305 5.13 -8.29 21.30
C GLU A 305 5.67 -9.61 20.71
N GLY A 306 5.34 -10.73 21.34
CA GLY A 306 5.58 -12.08 20.84
C GLY A 306 6.94 -12.69 21.18
N LEU A 307 8.05 -12.19 20.64
CA LEU A 307 9.36 -12.79 20.86
C LEU A 307 10.07 -12.22 22.08
N VAL A 308 10.38 -13.08 23.04
CA VAL A 308 11.20 -12.71 24.20
C VAL A 308 12.68 -12.81 23.81
N PRO A 309 13.56 -11.84 24.17
CA PRO A 309 15.00 -11.95 23.95
C PRO A 309 15.54 -13.28 24.46
N GLY A 310 16.37 -13.94 23.66
CA GLY A 310 16.91 -15.28 23.94
C GLY A 310 16.07 -16.45 23.39
N THR A 311 14.89 -16.20 22.81
CA THR A 311 14.13 -17.22 22.09
C THR A 311 14.55 -17.28 20.62
N ILE A 312 14.37 -18.46 19.99
CA ILE A 312 14.70 -18.68 18.59
C ILE A 312 13.41 -18.58 17.76
N SER A 313 13.36 -17.61 16.85
CA SER A 313 12.32 -17.52 15.82
C SER A 313 12.72 -18.34 14.59
N GLY A 314 11.74 -18.78 13.82
CA GLY A 314 11.98 -19.33 12.49
C GLY A 314 12.48 -18.30 11.46
N ASN A 315 12.46 -17.01 11.79
CA ASN A 315 12.98 -15.94 10.95
C ASN A 315 14.41 -15.57 11.35
N ARG A 316 15.36 -15.75 10.42
CA ARG A 316 16.78 -15.47 10.64
C ARG A 316 17.07 -14.01 10.96
N VAL A 317 16.41 -13.08 10.26
CA VAL A 317 16.60 -11.64 10.45
C VAL A 317 16.06 -11.20 11.81
N VAL A 318 14.87 -11.66 12.18
CA VAL A 318 14.29 -11.41 13.50
C VAL A 318 15.19 -11.95 14.61
N ASN A 319 15.75 -13.16 14.44
CA ASN A 319 16.70 -13.73 15.38
C ASN A 319 17.97 -12.90 15.53
N ALA A 320 18.53 -12.43 14.40
CA ALA A 320 19.73 -11.62 14.41
C ALA A 320 19.50 -10.31 15.17
N VAL A 321 18.40 -9.60 14.89
CA VAL A 321 18.05 -8.33 15.53
C VAL A 321 17.68 -8.52 17.01
N ALA A 322 16.83 -9.51 17.33
CA ALA A 322 16.35 -9.72 18.70
C ALA A 322 17.41 -10.21 19.69
N ASN A 323 18.42 -10.95 19.20
CA ASN A 323 19.46 -11.54 20.06
C ASN A 323 20.80 -10.80 19.99
N LYS A 324 20.94 -9.78 19.14
CA LYS A 324 22.16 -8.95 19.09
C LYS A 324 22.28 -8.14 20.38
N MET A 325 23.51 -7.94 20.83
CA MET A 325 23.83 -7.17 22.05
C MET A 325 23.17 -7.71 23.34
N GLN A 326 22.78 -8.98 23.37
CA GLN A 326 22.11 -9.69 24.48
C GLN A 326 20.65 -9.22 24.77
N VAL A 327 20.29 -8.01 24.42
CA VAL A 327 18.96 -7.40 24.68
C VAL A 327 18.20 -7.03 23.41
N GLY A 328 18.77 -7.36 22.27
CA GLY A 328 18.30 -6.88 20.95
C GLY A 328 18.95 -5.57 20.54
N CYS A 329 19.07 -5.34 19.24
CA CYS A 329 19.62 -4.09 18.70
C CYS A 329 18.55 -3.16 18.13
N ALA A 330 17.29 -3.56 18.14
CA ALA A 330 16.15 -2.71 17.76
C ALA A 330 15.00 -2.90 18.74
N ASP A 331 14.24 -1.85 19.00
CA ASP A 331 12.98 -1.90 19.72
C ASP A 331 11.85 -2.32 18.79
N GLU A 332 11.89 -1.84 17.54
CA GLU A 332 10.95 -2.19 16.50
C GLU A 332 11.64 -2.17 15.12
N PHE A 333 11.34 -3.13 14.28
CA PHE A 333 11.57 -3.01 12.85
C PHE A 333 10.41 -3.59 12.04
N GLU A 334 10.21 -3.06 10.85
CA GLU A 334 9.19 -3.51 9.92
C GLU A 334 9.72 -3.43 8.49
N SER A 335 9.57 -4.50 7.73
CA SER A 335 9.79 -4.46 6.28
C SER A 335 8.57 -3.86 5.59
N PHE A 336 8.78 -2.98 4.65
CA PHE A 336 7.70 -2.37 3.86
C PHE A 336 7.89 -2.61 2.37
N LEU A 337 6.76 -2.55 1.65
CA LEU A 337 6.70 -2.71 0.21
C LEU A 337 5.61 -1.80 -0.34
N HIS A 338 6.00 -0.79 -1.11
CA HIS A 338 5.08 0.11 -1.80
C HIS A 338 5.14 -0.16 -3.29
N PHE A 339 3.98 -0.44 -3.88
CA PHE A 339 3.83 -0.60 -5.31
C PHE A 339 3.19 0.64 -5.92
N TYR A 340 3.73 1.08 -7.04
CA TYR A 340 3.21 2.19 -7.84
C TYR A 340 2.92 1.75 -9.28
N ARG A 341 2.39 2.67 -10.10
CA ARG A 341 2.01 2.38 -11.50
C ARG A 341 3.19 1.88 -12.34
N ASP A 342 4.38 2.43 -12.15
CA ASP A 342 5.58 2.26 -12.98
C ASP A 342 6.85 1.95 -12.20
N THR A 343 6.83 2.05 -10.89
CA THR A 343 7.94 1.77 -9.97
C THR A 343 7.43 1.17 -8.66
N GLY A 344 8.28 1.01 -7.69
CA GLY A 344 7.96 0.60 -6.32
C GLY A 344 9.11 0.88 -5.38
N MET A 345 8.87 0.69 -4.10
CA MET A 345 9.90 0.78 -3.06
C MET A 345 9.79 -0.42 -2.14
N PHE A 346 10.89 -1.10 -1.92
CA PHE A 346 11.06 -2.15 -0.94
C PHE A 346 12.08 -1.71 0.08
N GLY A 347 11.85 -1.98 1.36
CA GLY A 347 12.81 -1.58 2.36
C GLY A 347 12.42 -2.01 3.78
N PHE A 348 13.10 -1.40 4.73
CA PHE A 348 12.80 -1.57 6.14
C PHE A 348 12.84 -0.24 6.89
N TYR A 349 12.00 -0.18 7.89
CA TYR A 349 11.99 0.84 8.92
C TYR A 349 12.52 0.22 10.22
N VAL A 350 13.24 0.99 11.02
CA VAL A 350 13.71 0.56 12.33
C VAL A 350 13.67 1.70 13.34
N ALA A 351 13.24 1.37 14.55
CA ALA A 351 13.37 2.20 15.75
C ALA A 351 14.29 1.49 16.73
N CYS A 352 15.32 2.19 17.19
CA CYS A 352 16.33 1.60 18.08
C CYS A 352 16.95 2.66 19.00
N ASP A 353 17.64 2.19 20.04
CA ASP A 353 18.44 3.05 20.88
C ASP A 353 19.62 3.65 20.10
N GLU A 354 20.04 4.87 20.46
CA GLU A 354 21.12 5.61 19.79
C GLU A 354 22.44 4.82 19.67
N VAL A 355 22.74 4.00 20.66
CA VAL A 355 23.96 3.16 20.71
C VAL A 355 23.86 1.99 19.73
N ALA A 356 22.66 1.53 19.44
CA ALA A 356 22.40 0.32 18.65
C ALA A 356 22.21 0.59 17.14
N VAL A 357 22.13 1.85 16.71
CA VAL A 357 21.80 2.24 15.32
C VAL A 357 22.66 1.50 14.29
N GLY A 358 23.98 1.51 14.44
CA GLY A 358 24.88 0.85 13.49
C GLY A 358 24.71 -0.67 13.46
N HIS A 359 24.40 -1.29 14.60
CA HIS A 359 24.14 -2.73 14.68
C HIS A 359 22.81 -3.11 14.04
N ALA A 360 21.73 -2.36 14.33
CA ALA A 360 20.41 -2.61 13.78
C ALA A 360 20.40 -2.50 12.25
N VAL A 361 20.97 -1.41 11.73
CA VAL A 361 21.09 -1.20 10.28
C VAL A 361 21.96 -2.29 9.65
N GLY A 362 23.10 -2.62 10.28
CA GLY A 362 24.01 -3.66 9.78
C GLY A 362 23.34 -5.03 9.66
N GLU A 363 22.60 -5.48 10.68
CA GLU A 363 21.91 -6.79 10.66
C GLU A 363 20.77 -6.81 9.62
N LEU A 364 20.02 -5.72 9.47
CA LEU A 364 18.94 -5.64 8.49
C LEU A 364 19.48 -5.58 7.05
N MET A 365 20.52 -4.77 6.79
CA MET A 365 21.21 -4.72 5.50
C MET A 365 21.80 -6.08 5.13
N PHE A 366 22.43 -6.75 6.10
CA PHE A 366 22.96 -8.09 5.89
C PHE A 366 21.83 -9.10 5.58
N GLY A 367 20.71 -9.02 6.29
CA GLY A 367 19.52 -9.85 6.03
C GLY A 367 18.96 -9.65 4.62
N CYS A 368 18.85 -8.40 4.17
CA CYS A 368 18.43 -8.08 2.80
C CYS A 368 19.41 -8.65 1.76
N ASN A 369 20.69 -8.51 1.99
CA ASN A 369 21.72 -8.97 1.07
C ASN A 369 21.82 -10.50 1.02
N LEU A 370 21.61 -11.20 2.14
CA LEU A 370 21.57 -12.65 2.20
C LEU A 370 20.50 -13.27 1.28
N MET A 371 19.40 -12.56 1.03
CA MET A 371 18.35 -13.06 0.10
C MET A 371 18.87 -13.30 -1.30
N SER A 372 19.90 -12.57 -1.73
CA SER A 372 20.50 -12.78 -3.06
C SER A 372 21.43 -14.01 -3.15
N HIS A 373 21.86 -14.55 -2.00
CA HIS A 373 22.89 -15.60 -1.98
C HIS A 373 22.47 -16.90 -1.31
N SER A 374 21.86 -16.84 -0.13
CA SER A 374 21.75 -18.00 0.75
C SER A 374 20.37 -18.20 1.38
N VAL A 375 19.30 -17.92 0.64
CA VAL A 375 17.95 -18.28 1.06
C VAL A 375 17.73 -19.77 0.91
N THR A 376 17.12 -20.40 1.92
CA THR A 376 16.76 -21.82 1.90
C THR A 376 15.29 -22.01 1.53
N ASP A 377 14.96 -23.19 0.99
CA ASP A 377 13.56 -23.54 0.67
C ASP A 377 12.67 -23.51 1.93
N GLU A 378 13.22 -23.89 3.08
CA GLU A 378 12.47 -23.87 4.35
C GLU A 378 12.09 -22.45 4.78
N GLU A 379 12.99 -21.48 4.61
CA GLU A 379 12.73 -20.06 4.89
C GLU A 379 11.66 -19.51 3.94
N VAL A 380 11.74 -19.84 2.65
CA VAL A 380 10.74 -19.41 1.66
C VAL A 380 9.37 -20.03 1.96
N GLU A 381 9.31 -21.33 2.29
CA GLU A 381 8.04 -21.98 2.64
C GLU A 381 7.43 -21.40 3.92
N ARG A 382 8.24 -20.98 4.90
CA ARG A 382 7.76 -20.25 6.07
C ARG A 382 7.17 -18.90 5.66
N ALA A 383 7.93 -18.11 4.90
CA ALA A 383 7.47 -16.77 4.46
C ALA A 383 6.20 -16.83 3.62
N LYS A 384 6.03 -17.84 2.76
CA LYS A 384 4.80 -18.08 2.02
C LYS A 384 3.60 -18.32 2.96
N ARG A 385 3.79 -19.11 4.02
CA ARG A 385 2.72 -19.37 5.01
C ARG A 385 2.35 -18.09 5.75
N ASP A 386 3.36 -17.32 6.20
CA ASP A 386 3.15 -16.06 6.88
C ASP A 386 2.40 -15.06 5.98
N LEU A 387 2.83 -14.92 4.72
CA LEU A 387 2.18 -14.06 3.73
C LEU A 387 0.73 -14.47 3.46
N LYS A 388 0.46 -15.76 3.26
CA LYS A 388 -0.90 -16.26 3.06
C LYS A 388 -1.77 -15.98 4.28
N THR A 389 -1.26 -16.24 5.49
CA THR A 389 -1.98 -15.96 6.73
C THR A 389 -2.34 -14.49 6.83
N ALA A 390 -1.39 -13.58 6.58
CA ALA A 390 -1.62 -12.14 6.60
C ALA A 390 -2.67 -11.72 5.55
N MET A 391 -2.55 -12.19 4.31
CA MET A 391 -3.47 -11.84 3.23
C MET A 391 -4.91 -12.36 3.44
N PHE A 392 -5.08 -13.53 4.07
CA PHE A 392 -6.41 -14.09 4.26
C PHE A 392 -7.07 -13.72 5.58
N SER A 393 -6.28 -13.25 6.55
CA SER A 393 -6.82 -12.68 7.79
C SER A 393 -7.25 -11.21 7.65
N ALA A 394 -6.67 -10.46 6.71
CA ALA A 394 -6.92 -9.03 6.54
C ALA A 394 -8.38 -8.68 6.12
N PRO A 395 -9.02 -9.30 5.09
CA PRO A 395 -10.34 -8.87 4.64
C PRO A 395 -11.48 -9.54 5.42
N THR A 396 -11.52 -9.37 6.73
CA THR A 396 -12.59 -9.94 7.57
C THR A 396 -13.85 -9.07 7.61
N SER A 397 -13.74 -7.77 7.31
CA SER A 397 -14.87 -6.83 7.26
C SER A 397 -15.29 -6.52 5.81
N ALA A 398 -16.55 -6.10 5.63
CA ALA A 398 -17.04 -5.62 4.33
C ALA A 398 -16.24 -4.40 3.86
N GLU A 399 -15.82 -3.54 4.79
CA GLU A 399 -15.01 -2.36 4.52
C GLU A 399 -13.63 -2.72 3.95
N ALA A 400 -12.89 -3.60 4.61
CA ALA A 400 -11.60 -4.07 4.14
C ALA A 400 -11.71 -4.77 2.78
N ALA A 401 -12.77 -5.57 2.57
CA ALA A 401 -13.03 -6.23 1.29
C ALA A 401 -13.37 -5.22 0.18
N CYS A 402 -14.10 -4.15 0.48
CA CYS A 402 -14.42 -3.07 -0.46
C CYS A 402 -13.16 -2.28 -0.83
N ALA A 403 -12.35 -1.89 0.15
CA ALA A 403 -11.10 -1.16 -0.06
C ALA A 403 -10.11 -1.97 -0.91
N GLU A 404 -9.95 -3.25 -0.61
CA GLU A 404 -9.09 -4.15 -1.37
C GLU A 404 -9.58 -4.31 -2.82
N LEU A 405 -10.91 -4.52 -3.01
CA LEU A 405 -11.51 -4.62 -4.33
C LEU A 405 -11.30 -3.35 -5.16
N GLY A 406 -11.52 -2.16 -4.57
CA GLY A 406 -11.34 -0.88 -5.22
C GLY A 406 -9.90 -0.69 -5.70
N ARG A 407 -8.92 -0.94 -4.83
CA ARG A 407 -7.49 -0.87 -5.16
C ARG A 407 -7.10 -1.85 -6.27
N GLN A 408 -7.57 -3.10 -6.20
CA GLN A 408 -7.27 -4.10 -7.22
C GLN A 408 -7.83 -3.72 -8.58
N VAL A 409 -9.07 -3.22 -8.63
CA VAL A 409 -9.68 -2.82 -9.91
C VAL A 409 -9.02 -1.56 -10.48
N LEU A 410 -8.55 -0.62 -9.65
CA LEU A 410 -7.73 0.50 -10.12
C LEU A 410 -6.39 0.02 -10.69
N ALA A 411 -5.68 -0.84 -9.97
CA ALA A 411 -4.33 -1.29 -10.35
C ALA A 411 -4.35 -2.29 -11.52
N TYR A 412 -5.21 -3.31 -11.46
CA TYR A 412 -5.22 -4.44 -12.41
C TYR A 412 -6.35 -4.39 -13.44
N GLY A 413 -7.37 -3.54 -13.24
CA GLY A 413 -8.59 -3.53 -14.04
C GLY A 413 -9.58 -4.64 -13.70
N ARG A 414 -9.25 -5.51 -12.73
CA ARG A 414 -10.07 -6.63 -12.27
C ARG A 414 -9.82 -6.95 -10.80
N GLY A 415 -10.75 -7.62 -10.16
CA GLY A 415 -10.48 -8.26 -8.87
C GLY A 415 -9.61 -9.50 -9.04
N VAL A 416 -8.62 -9.68 -8.18
CA VAL A 416 -7.75 -10.86 -8.16
C VAL A 416 -8.33 -11.87 -7.16
N PRO A 417 -8.78 -13.06 -7.64
CA PRO A 417 -9.28 -14.08 -6.73
C PRO A 417 -8.19 -14.57 -5.77
N ALA A 418 -8.57 -14.82 -4.52
CA ALA A 418 -7.65 -15.34 -3.51
C ALA A 418 -6.94 -16.63 -3.96
N ALA A 419 -7.67 -17.53 -4.64
CA ALA A 419 -7.09 -18.75 -5.20
C ALA A 419 -6.00 -18.50 -6.24
N GLU A 420 -6.15 -17.47 -7.09
CA GLU A 420 -5.12 -17.06 -8.05
C GLU A 420 -3.88 -16.55 -7.32
N MET A 421 -4.06 -15.70 -6.29
CA MET A 421 -2.94 -15.18 -5.53
C MET A 421 -2.19 -16.28 -4.77
N MET A 422 -2.91 -17.26 -4.21
CA MET A 422 -2.28 -18.43 -3.60
C MET A 422 -1.39 -19.19 -4.58
N LEU A 423 -1.89 -19.45 -5.80
CA LEU A 423 -1.10 -20.15 -6.81
C LEU A 423 0.15 -19.36 -7.22
N ARG A 424 0.05 -18.04 -7.31
CA ARG A 424 1.20 -17.17 -7.59
C ARG A 424 2.23 -17.21 -6.47
N ILE A 425 1.79 -17.19 -5.20
CA ILE A 425 2.69 -17.29 -4.04
C ILE A 425 3.35 -18.68 -4.00
N GLU A 426 2.58 -19.76 -4.28
CA GLU A 426 3.14 -21.12 -4.32
C GLU A 426 4.19 -21.31 -5.41
N ALA A 427 4.07 -20.60 -6.51
CA ALA A 427 5.02 -20.69 -7.62
C ALA A 427 6.41 -20.08 -7.32
N VAL A 428 6.53 -19.25 -6.26
CA VAL A 428 7.81 -18.66 -5.88
C VAL A 428 8.66 -19.71 -5.17
N ASP A 429 9.87 -19.95 -5.63
CA ASP A 429 10.88 -20.81 -4.99
C ASP A 429 12.12 -20.01 -4.53
N ALA A 430 13.07 -20.66 -3.89
CA ALA A 430 14.26 -19.99 -3.38
C ALA A 430 15.15 -19.44 -4.50
N GLU A 431 15.19 -20.09 -5.66
CA GLU A 431 15.98 -19.60 -6.81
C GLU A 431 15.37 -18.34 -7.41
N GLU A 432 14.03 -18.27 -7.45
CA GLU A 432 13.33 -17.06 -7.90
C GLU A 432 13.55 -15.88 -6.95
N VAL A 433 13.52 -16.13 -5.62
CA VAL A 433 13.86 -15.10 -4.62
C VAL A 433 15.30 -14.62 -4.81
N LYS A 434 16.28 -15.52 -4.96
CA LYS A 434 17.67 -15.15 -5.22
C LYS A 434 17.82 -14.34 -6.50
N ARG A 435 17.15 -14.75 -7.57
CA ARG A 435 17.17 -14.04 -8.86
C ARG A 435 16.68 -12.60 -8.72
N VAL A 436 15.52 -12.41 -8.07
CA VAL A 436 14.93 -11.09 -7.89
C VAL A 436 15.76 -10.25 -6.93
N ALA A 437 16.20 -10.80 -5.80
CA ALA A 437 17.06 -10.09 -4.85
C ALA A 437 18.40 -9.69 -5.50
N TRP A 438 19.01 -10.56 -6.28
CA TRP A 438 20.22 -10.24 -7.02
C TRP A 438 20.01 -9.09 -8.02
N LYS A 439 18.89 -9.10 -8.72
CA LYS A 439 18.59 -8.09 -9.76
C LYS A 439 18.33 -6.70 -9.19
N TYR A 440 17.67 -6.62 -8.03
CA TYR A 440 17.15 -5.34 -7.52
C TYR A 440 17.82 -4.85 -6.22
N LEU A 441 18.41 -5.73 -5.42
CA LEU A 441 19.03 -5.35 -4.15
C LEU A 441 20.56 -5.37 -4.21
N SER A 442 21.14 -6.31 -5.00
CA SER A 442 22.59 -6.44 -5.09
C SER A 442 23.20 -5.33 -5.92
N ASP A 443 24.20 -4.65 -5.37
CA ASP A 443 24.91 -3.51 -5.98
C ASP A 443 23.97 -2.39 -6.46
N ALA A 444 22.83 -2.20 -5.75
CA ALA A 444 21.80 -1.24 -6.09
C ALA A 444 21.90 0.05 -5.25
N GLU A 445 21.40 1.16 -5.79
CA GLU A 445 21.27 2.40 -5.06
C GLU A 445 20.22 2.28 -3.94
N VAL A 446 20.45 2.99 -2.84
CA VAL A 446 19.58 3.00 -1.66
C VAL A 446 19.13 4.41 -1.35
N ALA A 447 17.88 4.58 -0.95
CA ALA A 447 17.39 5.80 -0.35
C ALA A 447 17.38 5.63 1.17
N THR A 448 17.84 6.63 1.90
CA THR A 448 17.96 6.50 3.36
C THR A 448 17.48 7.78 4.03
N THR A 449 16.72 7.61 5.11
CA THR A 449 16.31 8.72 5.96
C THR A 449 16.44 8.35 7.42
N GLY A 450 16.69 9.38 8.25
CA GLY A 450 16.79 9.19 9.68
C GLY A 450 16.35 10.42 10.47
N LEU A 451 15.85 10.19 11.68
CA LEU A 451 15.36 11.20 12.60
C LEU A 451 15.71 10.80 14.03
N GLY A 452 16.23 11.76 14.81
CA GLY A 452 16.62 11.58 16.22
C GLY A 452 18.13 11.51 16.45
N PRO A 453 18.58 10.85 17.53
CA PRO A 453 20.01 10.75 17.88
C PRO A 453 20.74 9.72 17.01
N LEU A 454 21.20 10.13 15.86
CA LEU A 454 21.76 9.26 14.81
C LEU A 454 23.29 9.22 14.81
N HIS A 455 23.94 9.23 15.98
CA HIS A 455 25.41 9.24 16.07
C HIS A 455 26.09 8.03 15.44
N GLY A 456 25.48 6.85 15.55
CA GLY A 456 26.02 5.60 15.05
C GLY A 456 25.54 5.25 13.63
N MET A 457 24.85 6.13 12.94
CA MET A 457 24.32 5.84 11.61
C MET A 457 25.44 5.71 10.58
N PRO A 458 25.51 4.60 9.81
CA PRO A 458 26.45 4.46 8.72
C PRO A 458 26.21 5.55 7.67
N GLN A 459 27.28 6.06 7.06
CA GLN A 459 27.17 7.02 5.96
C GLN A 459 26.57 6.36 4.71
N TYR A 460 25.98 7.16 3.83
CA TYR A 460 25.42 6.68 2.57
C TYR A 460 26.37 5.74 1.81
N TYR A 461 27.65 6.11 1.73
CA TYR A 461 28.67 5.32 1.05
C TYR A 461 28.82 3.91 1.66
N ASP A 462 28.76 3.79 2.98
CA ASP A 462 28.86 2.49 3.67
C ASP A 462 27.62 1.63 3.42
N LEU A 463 26.43 2.26 3.43
CA LEU A 463 25.17 1.56 3.10
C LEU A 463 25.16 1.11 1.64
N ARG A 464 25.58 1.97 0.71
CA ARG A 464 25.68 1.63 -0.70
C ARG A 464 26.70 0.49 -0.93
N ARG A 465 27.81 0.52 -0.22
CA ARG A 465 28.82 -0.55 -0.26
C ARG A 465 28.27 -1.85 0.33
N ALA A 466 27.47 -1.78 1.40
CA ALA A 466 26.88 -2.94 2.05
C ALA A 466 25.86 -3.69 1.16
N THR A 467 25.35 -3.10 0.07
CA THR A 467 24.52 -3.82 -0.91
C THR A 467 25.31 -4.82 -1.75
N ASN A 468 26.64 -4.80 -1.68
CA ASN A 468 27.51 -5.72 -2.44
C ASN A 468 28.38 -6.56 -1.51
N MET A 469 28.01 -7.82 -1.28
CA MET A 469 28.76 -8.74 -0.42
C MET A 469 30.18 -9.05 -0.90
N HIS A 470 30.48 -8.86 -2.19
CA HIS A 470 31.80 -9.18 -2.75
C HIS A 470 32.86 -8.08 -2.50
N ARG A 471 32.47 -6.98 -1.86
CA ARG A 471 33.39 -5.87 -1.54
C ARG A 471 33.90 -5.87 -0.10
N TYR A 472 33.62 -6.94 0.65
CA TYR A 472 34.13 -7.14 2.01
C TYR A 472 35.25 -8.17 2.07
#